data_d06d4133eb477758ee0165fad39e2b13
#
_entry.id   d06d4133eb477758ee0165fad39e2b13
#
_cell.length_a   1.000
_cell.length_b   1.000
_cell.length_c   1.000
_cell.angle_alpha   90.00
_cell.angle_beta   90.00
_cell.angle_gamma   90.00
#
_symmetry.space_group_name_H-M   'P 1'
#
loop_
_entity.id
_entity.type
_entity.pdbx_description
1 polymer ?
#
loop_
_entity_poly.entity_id
_entity_poly.type
_entity_poly.pdbx_seq_one_letter_code
_entity_poly.pdbx_strand_id
1 'polypeptide(L)'
;MIKKTLYFGNPAYLSLRNEQLVIRLPEVEKTNLPEAIKQESTRTIPIEDIGVMVLDNKQITITQGVLAALLNNTAAVITCDDKRMPTGMLLPLSGNTLH
;
A
#
# COMPACT_ATOMS: atom_id res chain seq x y z
N MET A 1 -2.92 -18.85 -8.05
CA MET A 1 -3.21 -17.81 -7.04
C MET A 1 -3.67 -16.53 -7.73
N ILE A 2 -4.75 -15.95 -7.24
CA ILE A 2 -5.29 -14.71 -7.80
C ILE A 2 -4.80 -13.55 -6.95
N LYS A 3 -4.12 -12.59 -7.56
CA LYS A 3 -3.62 -11.41 -6.86
C LYS A 3 -4.68 -10.31 -6.86
N LYS A 4 -4.68 -9.52 -5.79
CA LYS A 4 -5.69 -8.49 -5.60
C LYS A 4 -5.22 -7.14 -6.13
N THR A 5 -6.19 -6.32 -6.54
CA THR A 5 -5.96 -4.92 -6.84
C THR A 5 -6.45 -4.12 -5.63
N LEU A 6 -5.58 -3.31 -5.06
CA LEU A 6 -5.93 -2.46 -3.92
C LEU A 6 -6.04 -1.03 -4.38
N TYR A 7 -7.10 -0.36 -3.97
CA TYR A 7 -7.35 1.03 -4.31
C TYR A 7 -7.47 1.85 -3.03
N PHE A 8 -6.67 2.90 -2.92
CA PHE A 8 -6.67 3.79 -1.78
C PHE A 8 -7.10 5.19 -2.20
N GLY A 9 -8.37 5.53 -1.94
CA GLY A 9 -8.91 6.84 -2.28
C GLY A 9 -9.05 7.77 -1.08
N ASN A 10 -8.57 7.35 0.09
CA ASN A 10 -8.64 8.12 1.33
C ASN A 10 -7.27 8.18 1.98
N PRO A 11 -7.02 9.16 2.88
CA PRO A 11 -5.76 9.22 3.59
C PRO A 11 -5.46 7.92 4.32
N ALA A 12 -4.22 7.48 4.27
CA ALA A 12 -3.81 6.23 4.91
C ALA A 12 -2.32 6.23 5.16
N TYR A 13 -1.89 5.45 6.16
CA TYR A 13 -0.49 5.16 6.43
C TYR A 13 -0.22 3.72 6.05
N LEU A 14 0.69 3.50 5.12
CA LEU A 14 1.03 2.17 4.64
C LEU A 14 2.45 1.82 5.05
N SER A 15 2.60 0.72 5.75
CA SER A 15 3.90 0.26 6.22
C SER A 15 4.03 -1.25 6.03
N LEU A 16 5.24 -1.76 6.25
CA LEU A 16 5.53 -3.18 6.07
C LEU A 16 5.87 -3.82 7.41
N ARG A 17 5.31 -5.00 7.65
CA ARG A 17 5.61 -5.76 8.85
C ARG A 17 5.40 -7.24 8.58
N ASN A 18 6.43 -8.04 8.81
CA ASN A 18 6.37 -9.49 8.59
C ASN A 18 5.87 -9.85 7.20
N GLU A 19 6.36 -9.13 6.19
CA GLU A 19 5.99 -9.34 4.79
C GLU A 19 4.51 -9.13 4.52
N GLN A 20 3.88 -8.29 5.33
CA GLN A 20 2.48 -7.91 5.13
C GLN A 20 2.37 -6.40 5.05
N LEU A 21 1.47 -5.95 4.19
CA LEU A 21 1.11 -4.55 4.13
C LEU A 21 0.25 -4.22 5.35
N VAL A 22 0.65 -3.20 6.11
CA VAL A 22 -0.10 -2.73 7.27
C VAL A 22 -0.77 -1.42 6.89
N ILE A 23 -2.08 -1.37 7.01
CA ILE A 23 -2.89 -0.21 6.65
C ILE A 23 -3.45 0.42 7.92
N ARG A 24 -3.12 1.69 8.16
CA ARG A 24 -3.63 2.45 9.30
C ARG A 24 -4.31 3.71 8.80
N LEU A 25 -5.42 4.06 9.43
CA LEU A 25 -6.16 5.27 9.05
C LEU A 25 -5.77 6.42 9.96
N PRO A 26 -5.52 7.63 9.42
CA PRO A 26 -5.12 8.78 10.24
C PRO A 26 -6.15 9.15 11.30
N GLU A 27 -7.43 8.99 11.02
CA GLU A 27 -8.47 9.30 12.01
C GLU A 27 -8.31 8.46 13.27
N VAL A 28 -7.96 7.19 13.10
CA VAL A 28 -7.77 6.30 14.23
C VAL A 28 -6.54 6.70 15.04
N GLU A 29 -5.45 7.08 14.35
CA GLU A 29 -4.22 7.46 15.02
C GLU A 29 -4.34 8.78 15.79
N LYS A 30 -5.24 9.66 15.35
CA LYS A 30 -5.42 10.98 15.96
C LYS A 30 -6.43 11.00 17.10
N THR A 31 -7.13 9.91 17.34
CA THR A 31 -8.13 9.84 18.38
C THR A 31 -7.52 9.36 19.69
N ASN A 32 -8.24 9.56 20.80
CA ASN A 32 -7.80 9.09 22.10
C ASN A 32 -8.31 7.69 22.42
N LEU A 33 -8.43 6.86 21.39
CA LEU A 33 -8.87 5.49 21.56
C LEU A 33 -7.78 4.65 22.21
N PRO A 34 -8.16 3.65 23.02
CA PRO A 34 -7.18 2.71 23.57
C PRO A 34 -6.39 2.02 22.46
N GLU A 35 -5.14 1.69 22.75
CA GLU A 35 -4.28 1.03 21.78
C GLU A 35 -4.88 -0.27 21.24
N ALA A 36 -5.58 -1.02 22.09
CA ALA A 36 -6.19 -2.28 21.63
C ALA A 36 -7.19 -2.03 20.51
N ILE A 37 -8.00 -0.95 20.64
CA ILE A 37 -8.98 -0.62 19.61
C ILE A 37 -8.29 -0.12 18.35
N LYS A 38 -7.22 0.68 18.50
CA LYS A 38 -6.45 1.14 17.35
C LYS A 38 -5.84 -0.02 16.58
N GLN A 39 -5.35 -1.02 17.30
CA GLN A 39 -4.77 -2.20 16.65
C GLN A 39 -5.84 -3.02 15.92
N GLU A 40 -7.04 -3.12 16.49
CA GLU A 40 -8.13 -3.82 15.84
C GLU A 40 -8.57 -3.11 14.56
N SER A 41 -8.37 -1.80 14.48
CA SER A 41 -8.71 -1.02 13.30
C SER A 41 -7.62 -1.08 12.22
N THR A 42 -6.49 -1.69 12.54
CA THR A 42 -5.39 -1.85 11.60
C THR A 42 -5.65 -3.08 10.74
N ARG A 43 -5.50 -2.94 9.44
CA ARG A 43 -5.69 -4.05 8.50
C ARG A 43 -4.34 -4.50 7.97
N THR A 44 -4.22 -5.79 7.74
CA THR A 44 -3.01 -6.35 7.15
C THR A 44 -3.36 -7.22 5.95
N ILE A 45 -2.51 -7.17 4.93
CA ILE A 45 -2.68 -7.96 3.71
C ILE A 45 -1.31 -8.50 3.34
N PRO A 46 -1.17 -9.81 3.12
CA PRO A 46 0.12 -10.35 2.68
C PRO A 46 0.57 -9.71 1.38
N ILE A 47 1.83 -9.31 1.31
CA ILE A 47 2.38 -8.66 0.13
C ILE A 47 2.22 -9.55 -1.11
N GLU A 48 2.40 -10.85 -0.95
CA GLU A 48 2.31 -11.79 -2.08
C GLU A 48 0.92 -11.87 -2.70
N ASP A 49 -0.11 -11.39 -1.99
CA ASP A 49 -1.48 -11.39 -2.50
C ASP A 49 -1.80 -10.14 -3.31
N ILE A 50 -0.88 -9.19 -3.40
CA ILE A 50 -1.13 -7.90 -4.05
C ILE A 50 -0.51 -7.92 -5.45
N GLY A 51 -1.35 -7.63 -6.46
CA GLY A 51 -0.88 -7.53 -7.83
C GLY A 51 -0.71 -6.09 -8.29
N VAL A 52 -1.62 -5.21 -7.89
CA VAL A 52 -1.58 -3.80 -8.24
C VAL A 52 -2.06 -2.98 -7.04
N MET A 53 -1.38 -1.88 -6.77
CA MET A 53 -1.79 -0.92 -5.75
C MET A 53 -1.98 0.43 -6.39
N VAL A 54 -3.17 1.03 -6.20
CA VAL A 54 -3.49 2.35 -6.75
C VAL A 54 -3.56 3.34 -5.61
N LEU A 55 -2.72 4.37 -5.67
CA LEU A 55 -2.65 5.43 -4.66
C LEU A 55 -3.34 6.67 -5.22
N ASP A 56 -4.57 6.93 -4.75
CA ASP A 56 -5.42 7.98 -5.30
C ASP A 56 -5.83 8.98 -4.22
N ASN A 57 -4.87 9.41 -3.42
CA ASN A 57 -5.09 10.46 -2.44
C ASN A 57 -3.73 11.06 -2.09
N LYS A 58 -3.65 12.39 -2.05
CA LYS A 58 -2.39 13.06 -1.78
C LYS A 58 -1.90 12.91 -0.35
N GLN A 59 -2.75 12.44 0.55
CA GLN A 59 -2.39 12.26 1.96
C GLN A 59 -2.10 10.81 2.31
N ILE A 60 -1.63 10.03 1.36
CA ILE A 60 -1.18 8.68 1.61
C ILE A 60 0.31 8.72 1.91
N THR A 61 0.68 8.13 3.03
CA THR A 61 2.09 7.97 3.40
C THR A 61 2.46 6.51 3.25
N ILE A 62 3.54 6.23 2.53
CA ILE A 62 3.98 4.87 2.26
C ILE A 62 5.48 4.78 2.50
N THR A 63 5.93 3.69 3.13
CA THR A 63 7.35 3.53 3.41
C THR A 63 8.07 2.91 2.22
N GLN A 64 9.37 3.17 2.13
CA GLN A 64 10.21 2.56 1.11
C GLN A 64 10.17 1.04 1.19
N GLY A 65 10.08 0.49 2.41
CA GLY A 65 10.00 -0.95 2.60
C GLY A 65 8.80 -1.58 1.89
N VAL A 66 7.65 -0.89 1.92
CA VAL A 66 6.46 -1.37 1.23
C VAL A 66 6.67 -1.36 -0.28
N LEU A 67 7.21 -0.27 -0.82
CA LEU A 67 7.46 -0.17 -2.25
C LEU A 67 8.41 -1.28 -2.72
N ALA A 68 9.49 -1.47 -2.00
CA ALA A 68 10.47 -2.50 -2.35
C ALA A 68 9.85 -3.90 -2.30
N ALA A 69 9.07 -4.18 -1.24
CA ALA A 69 8.45 -5.49 -1.10
C ALA A 69 7.44 -5.78 -2.21
N LEU A 70 6.63 -4.77 -2.57
CA LEU A 70 5.67 -4.93 -3.65
C LEU A 70 6.36 -5.21 -4.97
N LEU A 71 7.38 -4.42 -5.30
CA LEU A 71 8.10 -4.59 -6.55
C LEU A 71 8.86 -5.91 -6.61
N ASN A 72 9.41 -6.36 -5.48
CA ASN A 72 10.07 -7.67 -5.42
C ASN A 72 9.08 -8.83 -5.63
N ASN A 73 7.81 -8.61 -5.33
CA ASN A 73 6.77 -9.61 -5.54
C ASN A 73 6.02 -9.38 -6.84
N THR A 74 6.61 -8.64 -7.77
CA THR A 74 6.09 -8.33 -9.10
C THR A 74 4.76 -7.59 -9.10
N ALA A 75 4.47 -6.86 -8.04
CA ALA A 75 3.30 -5.98 -8.00
C ALA A 75 3.65 -4.63 -8.63
N ALA A 76 2.65 -3.97 -9.20
CA ALA A 76 2.81 -2.62 -9.74
C ALA A 76 2.18 -1.61 -8.79
N VAL A 77 2.70 -0.38 -8.79
CA VAL A 77 2.14 0.71 -7.99
C VAL A 77 1.81 1.87 -8.91
N ILE A 78 0.56 2.30 -8.88
CA ILE A 78 0.07 3.41 -9.69
C ILE A 78 -0.24 4.58 -8.78
N THR A 79 0.26 5.77 -9.12
CA THR A 79 -0.04 6.99 -8.37
C THR A 79 -0.89 7.92 -9.22
N CYS A 80 -1.80 8.66 -8.56
CA CYS A 80 -2.73 9.56 -9.23
C CYS A 80 -2.47 11.00 -8.83
N ASP A 81 -2.95 11.93 -9.66
CA ASP A 81 -2.81 13.36 -9.38
C ASP A 81 -4.02 13.90 -8.61
N ASP A 82 -4.08 15.23 -8.45
CA ASP A 82 -5.17 15.89 -7.74
C ASP A 82 -6.53 15.67 -8.37
N LYS A 83 -6.56 15.31 -9.64
CA LYS A 83 -7.79 15.08 -10.37
C LYS A 83 -8.16 13.61 -10.42
N ARG A 84 -7.49 12.81 -9.63
CA ARG A 84 -7.70 11.36 -9.54
C ARG A 84 -7.40 10.62 -10.84
N MET A 85 -6.46 11.18 -11.61
CA MET A 85 -6.02 10.56 -12.85
C MET A 85 -4.65 9.94 -12.65
N PRO A 86 -4.42 8.72 -13.16
CA PRO A 86 -3.10 8.10 -13.04
C PRO A 86 -2.04 8.97 -13.69
N THR A 87 -0.97 9.25 -12.95
CA THR A 87 0.13 10.08 -13.44
C THR A 87 1.45 9.35 -13.47
N GLY A 88 1.56 8.22 -12.83
CA GLY A 88 2.81 7.49 -12.82
C GLY A 88 2.62 6.06 -12.38
N MET A 89 3.63 5.24 -12.63
CA MET A 89 3.58 3.83 -12.28
C MET A 89 4.98 3.35 -11.91
N LEU A 90 5.06 2.58 -10.83
CA LEU A 90 6.27 1.88 -10.45
C LEU A 90 6.15 0.43 -10.89
N LEU A 91 7.13 -0.06 -11.61
CA LEU A 91 7.14 -1.42 -12.12
C LEU A 91 8.40 -2.15 -11.68
N PRO A 92 8.33 -3.47 -11.46
CA PRO A 92 9.51 -4.23 -11.11
C PRO A 92 10.55 -4.18 -12.21
N LEU A 93 11.79 -3.95 -11.85
CA LEU A 93 12.89 -3.98 -12.81
C LEU A 93 13.41 -5.40 -13.00
N SER A 94 13.47 -6.16 -11.92
CA SER A 94 14.07 -7.49 -11.95
C SER A 94 13.15 -8.57 -12.47
N GLY A 95 11.85 -8.33 -12.50
CA GLY A 95 10.90 -9.35 -12.91
C GLY A 95 10.97 -9.71 -14.39
N ASN A 96 11.62 -8.88 -15.19
CA ASN A 96 11.66 -9.05 -16.65
C ASN A 96 13.03 -9.41 -17.18
N THR A 97 13.95 -9.56 -16.34
CA THR A 97 15.29 -9.83 -16.84
C THR A 97 15.51 -11.28 -17.04
N LEU A 98 15.61 -11.32 -17.24
CA LEU A 98 16.03 -12.21 -17.03
C LEU A 98 16.83 -12.71 -17.45
N HIS A 99 16.97 -12.66 -17.28
CA HIS A 99 17.62 -12.93 -17.40
C HIS A 99 18.29 -13.17 -18.13
#